data_b25a44ac1d56c890600e611e83abfd2a
#
_entry.id   b25a44ac1d56c890600e611e83abfd2a
#
_cell.length_a   1.000
_cell.length_b   1.000
_cell.length_c   1.000
_cell.angle_alpha   90.00
_cell.angle_beta   90.00
_cell.angle_gamma   90.00
#
_symmetry.space_group_name_H-M   'P 1'
#
loop_
_entity.id
_entity.type
_entity.pdbx_description
1 polymer ?
#
loop_
_entity_poly.entity_id
_entity_poly.type
_entity_poly.pdbx_seq_one_letter_code
_entity_poly.pdbx_strand_id
1 'polypeptide(L)'
;MPEGPEIKRLSSRLKKVLVDKALADVDFTYRDLEAYNQELRGQKIVDVDSRGKALIISFSQGLSIYSHNQLYGKWLIVRSGKIPKTNRSQRLVIRTDRHSAFLYSASDIQVLKTANLASHPFLSKLGPDALGNATTKNEVLGQLMSKRFRKRSLGALLLDQGFIAGLGNYLRSEILFFAGAFINPATVLLLIIKPALIVNSSRLLI
;
A
#
# COMPACT_ATOMS: atom_id res chain seq x y z
N MET A 1 11.15 3.38 -4.86
CA MET A 1 10.13 3.21 -3.80
C MET A 1 8.93 2.54 -4.44
N PRO A 2 8.36 1.48 -3.88
CA PRO A 2 7.16 0.88 -4.44
C PRO A 2 5.99 1.88 -4.39
N GLU A 3 5.18 1.88 -5.44
CA GLU A 3 4.01 2.73 -5.58
C GLU A 3 2.72 1.91 -5.41
N GLY A 4 1.56 2.51 -5.58
CA GLY A 4 0.25 1.87 -5.37
C GLY A 4 0.10 0.48 -5.99
N PRO A 5 0.40 0.27 -7.28
CA PRO A 5 0.26 -1.04 -7.94
C PRO A 5 1.11 -2.14 -7.30
N GLU A 6 2.34 -1.83 -6.88
CA GLU A 6 3.20 -2.80 -6.20
C GLU A 6 2.64 -3.16 -4.83
N ILE A 7 2.14 -2.16 -4.08
CA ILE A 7 1.55 -2.40 -2.75
C ILE A 7 0.23 -3.17 -2.89
N LYS A 8 -0.60 -2.87 -3.89
CA LYS A 8 -1.84 -3.63 -4.15
C LYS A 8 -1.57 -5.09 -4.52
N ARG A 9 -0.57 -5.33 -5.38
CA ARG A 9 -0.12 -6.71 -5.68
C ARG A 9 0.43 -7.42 -4.44
N LEU A 10 1.19 -6.70 -3.62
CA LEU A 10 1.70 -7.24 -2.37
C LEU A 10 0.58 -7.59 -1.40
N SER A 11 -0.40 -6.69 -1.18
CA SER A 11 -1.54 -6.97 -0.31
C SER A 11 -2.32 -8.20 -0.77
N SER A 12 -2.57 -8.34 -2.07
CA SER A 12 -3.23 -9.52 -2.64
C SER A 12 -2.45 -10.83 -2.42
N ARG A 13 -1.12 -10.78 -2.52
CA ARG A 13 -0.26 -11.95 -2.24
C ARG A 13 -0.25 -12.31 -0.77
N LEU A 14 -0.13 -11.33 0.13
CA LEU A 14 -0.19 -11.52 1.57
C LEU A 14 -1.56 -12.04 2.01
N LYS A 15 -2.64 -11.48 1.45
CA LYS A 15 -4.01 -11.93 1.72
C LYS A 15 -4.18 -13.43 1.46
N LYS A 16 -3.67 -13.94 0.33
CA LYS A 16 -3.74 -15.37 -0.02
C LYS A 16 -3.03 -16.29 0.98
N VAL A 17 -1.97 -15.84 1.61
CA VAL A 17 -1.14 -16.68 2.48
C VAL A 17 -1.39 -16.46 3.98
N LEU A 18 -2.05 -15.36 4.36
CA LEU A 18 -2.26 -15.00 5.76
C LEU A 18 -3.71 -15.04 6.20
N VAL A 19 -4.67 -14.60 5.35
CA VAL A 19 -6.08 -14.50 5.76
C VAL A 19 -6.69 -15.88 5.86
N ASP A 20 -7.48 -16.08 6.92
CA ASP A 20 -8.15 -17.34 7.26
C ASP A 20 -7.19 -18.53 7.43
N LYS A 21 -5.93 -18.26 7.76
CA LYS A 21 -4.94 -19.28 8.09
C LYS A 21 -4.71 -19.33 9.59
N ALA A 22 -4.36 -20.51 10.09
CA ALA A 22 -3.90 -20.64 11.46
C ALA A 22 -2.61 -19.84 11.63
N LEU A 23 -2.67 -18.82 12.49
CA LEU A 23 -1.54 -17.98 12.81
C LEU A 23 -0.68 -18.69 13.83
N ALA A 24 0.51 -19.12 13.42
CA ALA A 24 1.45 -19.79 14.30
C ALA A 24 2.17 -18.79 15.21
N ASP A 25 2.54 -17.62 14.64
CA ASP A 25 3.32 -16.63 15.38
C ASP A 25 3.34 -15.27 14.67
N VAL A 26 3.48 -14.21 15.48
CA VAL A 26 3.81 -12.84 15.06
C VAL A 26 4.98 -12.36 15.90
N ASP A 27 6.05 -11.92 15.26
CA ASP A 27 7.26 -11.52 15.95
C ASP A 27 7.79 -10.20 15.37
N PHE A 28 7.68 -9.15 16.18
CA PHE A 28 8.32 -7.85 15.94
C PHE A 28 9.72 -7.86 16.53
N THR A 29 10.67 -7.41 15.74
CA THR A 29 12.06 -7.13 16.17
C THR A 29 12.37 -5.66 15.97
N TYR A 30 11.41 -4.78 16.22
CA TYR A 30 11.51 -3.36 15.91
C TYR A 30 10.90 -2.48 16.99
N ARG A 31 11.76 -1.78 17.75
CA ARG A 31 11.39 -0.82 18.79
C ARG A 31 10.42 -1.42 19.81
N ASP A 32 9.50 -0.59 20.31
CA ASP A 32 8.52 -0.94 21.34
C ASP A 32 7.38 -1.83 20.85
N LEU A 33 7.43 -2.30 19.58
CA LEU A 33 6.39 -3.15 19.00
C LEU A 33 6.46 -4.61 19.48
N GLU A 34 7.54 -5.02 20.13
CA GLU A 34 7.71 -6.36 20.68
C GLU A 34 6.63 -6.72 21.72
N ALA A 35 6.09 -5.72 22.42
CA ALA A 35 4.98 -5.92 23.36
C ALA A 35 3.74 -6.53 22.69
N TYR A 36 3.49 -6.25 21.40
CA TYR A 36 2.36 -6.78 20.63
C TYR A 36 2.53 -8.24 20.21
N ASN A 37 3.72 -8.83 20.34
CA ASN A 37 3.96 -10.23 19.98
C ASN A 37 3.01 -11.17 20.74
N GLN A 38 2.81 -10.92 22.01
CA GLN A 38 1.87 -11.72 22.82
C GLN A 38 0.42 -11.39 22.54
N GLU A 39 0.09 -10.11 22.38
CA GLU A 39 -1.28 -9.66 22.14
C GLU A 39 -1.85 -10.17 20.80
N LEU A 40 -1.01 -10.27 19.77
CA LEU A 40 -1.43 -10.76 18.45
C LEU A 40 -1.38 -12.28 18.32
N ARG A 41 -0.71 -12.98 19.23
CA ARG A 41 -0.61 -14.44 19.21
C ARG A 41 -1.99 -15.10 19.35
N GLY A 42 -2.26 -16.09 18.50
CA GLY A 42 -3.54 -16.82 18.51
C GLY A 42 -4.71 -16.06 17.87
N GLN A 43 -4.53 -14.81 17.48
CA GLN A 43 -5.54 -14.10 16.70
C GLN A 43 -5.54 -14.59 15.24
N LYS A 44 -6.65 -14.34 14.53
CA LYS A 44 -6.75 -14.55 13.08
C LYS A 44 -6.52 -13.24 12.35
N ILE A 45 -5.84 -13.30 11.21
CA ILE A 45 -5.81 -12.19 10.26
C ILE A 45 -7.09 -12.29 9.43
N VAL A 46 -7.91 -11.24 9.53
CA VAL A 46 -9.22 -11.17 8.87
C VAL A 46 -9.17 -10.44 7.53
N ASP A 47 -8.21 -9.53 7.37
CA ASP A 47 -8.01 -8.84 6.10
C ASP A 47 -6.57 -8.37 5.92
N VAL A 48 -6.16 -8.24 4.65
CA VAL A 48 -4.93 -7.56 4.22
C VAL A 48 -5.29 -6.68 3.03
N ASP A 49 -5.17 -5.37 3.20
CA ASP A 49 -5.48 -4.40 2.15
C ASP A 49 -4.38 -3.34 2.02
N SER A 50 -4.49 -2.55 0.95
CA SER A 50 -3.62 -1.41 0.67
C SER A 50 -4.45 -0.12 0.63
N ARG A 51 -3.87 0.96 1.16
CA ARG A 51 -4.41 2.32 1.02
C ARG A 51 -3.30 3.25 0.53
N GLY A 52 -3.39 3.67 -0.72
CA GLY A 52 -2.30 4.35 -1.40
C GLY A 52 -1.04 3.49 -1.43
N LYS A 53 0.00 3.93 -0.71
CA LYS A 53 1.28 3.22 -0.59
C LYS A 53 1.47 2.51 0.76
N ALA A 54 0.45 2.49 1.60
CA ALA A 54 0.46 1.79 2.88
C ALA A 54 -0.16 0.40 2.73
N LEU A 55 0.32 -0.53 3.55
CA LEU A 55 -0.24 -1.86 3.74
C LEU A 55 -0.87 -1.94 5.13
N ILE A 56 -2.05 -2.53 5.21
CA ILE A 56 -2.82 -2.72 6.45
C ILE A 56 -3.13 -4.20 6.59
N ILE A 57 -2.82 -4.77 7.76
CA ILE A 57 -3.14 -6.15 8.13
C ILE A 57 -4.04 -6.09 9.35
N SER A 58 -5.28 -6.53 9.22
CA SER A 58 -6.29 -6.45 10.28
C SER A 58 -6.49 -7.79 10.97
N PHE A 59 -6.56 -7.76 12.30
CA PHE A 59 -6.72 -8.92 13.17
C PHE A 59 -8.14 -9.01 13.75
N SER A 60 -8.53 -10.21 14.15
CA SER A 60 -9.88 -10.53 14.59
C SER A 60 -10.33 -9.81 15.87
N GLN A 61 -9.40 -9.39 16.72
CA GLN A 61 -9.70 -8.69 17.98
C GLN A 61 -9.57 -7.17 17.88
N GLY A 62 -9.67 -6.62 16.65
CA GLY A 62 -9.75 -5.19 16.43
C GLY A 62 -8.43 -4.44 16.47
N LEU A 63 -7.31 -5.13 16.32
CA LEU A 63 -6.00 -4.54 16.06
C LEU A 63 -5.67 -4.59 14.57
N SER A 64 -4.84 -3.65 14.14
CA SER A 64 -4.28 -3.63 12.79
C SER A 64 -2.81 -3.24 12.82
N ILE A 65 -2.01 -3.90 11.99
CA ILE A 65 -0.65 -3.48 11.67
C ILE A 65 -0.75 -2.56 10.45
N TYR A 66 -0.30 -1.34 10.60
CA TYR A 66 0.01 -0.42 9.51
C TYR A 66 1.48 -0.53 9.16
N SER A 67 1.84 -0.57 7.88
CA SER A 67 3.21 -0.46 7.43
C SER A 67 3.32 0.33 6.14
N HIS A 68 4.37 1.14 6.05
CA HIS A 68 4.75 1.86 4.83
C HIS A 68 6.17 1.50 4.45
N ASN A 69 6.37 0.97 3.24
CA ASN A 69 7.69 0.48 2.81
C ASN A 69 8.74 1.57 2.66
N GLN A 70 8.32 2.82 2.41
CA GLN A 70 9.23 3.92 2.12
C GLN A 70 10.24 3.54 1.01
N LEU A 71 11.53 3.83 1.18
CA LEU A 71 12.58 3.50 0.19
C LEU A 71 13.11 2.07 0.35
N TYR A 72 13.22 1.58 1.57
CA TYR A 72 13.99 0.37 1.88
C TYR A 72 13.16 -0.81 2.34
N GLY A 73 11.91 -0.57 2.75
CA GLY A 73 11.02 -1.61 3.23
C GLY A 73 10.73 -2.65 2.15
N LYS A 74 10.79 -3.93 2.53
CA LYS A 74 10.54 -5.04 1.61
C LYS A 74 9.85 -6.19 2.32
N TRP A 75 8.72 -6.61 1.79
CA TRP A 75 8.06 -7.85 2.18
C TRP A 75 8.57 -9.03 1.35
N LEU A 76 8.87 -10.14 2.02
CA LEU A 76 9.22 -11.41 1.39
C LEU A 76 8.30 -12.50 1.95
N ILE A 77 7.76 -13.33 1.06
CA ILE A 77 6.89 -14.46 1.40
C ILE A 77 7.65 -15.73 1.04
N VAL A 78 7.80 -16.64 2.00
CA VAL A 78 8.46 -17.93 1.82
C VAL A 78 7.61 -19.04 2.44
N ARG A 79 7.92 -20.30 2.12
CA ARG A 79 7.30 -21.46 2.80
C ARG A 79 7.70 -21.50 4.26
N SER A 80 6.82 -22.02 5.11
CA SER A 80 7.10 -22.25 6.53
C SER A 80 8.42 -22.99 6.73
N GLY A 81 9.14 -22.65 7.79
CA GLY A 81 10.47 -23.19 8.07
C GLY A 81 11.62 -22.60 7.24
N LYS A 82 11.33 -21.76 6.22
CA LYS A 82 12.38 -21.09 5.44
C LYS A 82 12.58 -19.65 5.90
N ILE A 83 13.86 -19.23 5.91
CA ILE A 83 14.25 -17.84 6.19
C ILE A 83 14.85 -17.24 4.91
N PRO A 84 14.42 -16.05 4.47
CA PRO A 84 15.01 -15.40 3.30
C PRO A 84 16.49 -15.08 3.51
N LYS A 85 17.31 -15.40 2.51
CA LYS A 85 18.72 -14.98 2.50
C LYS A 85 18.80 -13.49 2.13
N THR A 86 19.07 -12.63 3.10
CA THR A 86 19.19 -11.19 2.90
C THR A 86 20.02 -10.56 4.02
N ASN A 87 20.72 -9.47 3.71
CA ASN A 87 21.44 -8.64 4.67
C ASN A 87 20.57 -7.51 5.27
N ARG A 88 19.25 -7.51 4.99
CA ARG A 88 18.32 -6.49 5.48
C ARG A 88 17.93 -6.76 6.92
N SER A 89 17.73 -5.72 7.71
CA SER A 89 17.24 -5.83 9.08
C SER A 89 15.79 -6.29 9.09
N GLN A 90 15.51 -7.41 9.74
CA GLN A 90 14.14 -7.86 9.99
C GLN A 90 13.43 -6.86 10.90
N ARG A 91 12.15 -6.64 10.68
CA ARG A 91 11.28 -5.75 11.48
C ARG A 91 10.07 -6.48 12.03
N LEU A 92 9.51 -7.37 11.22
CA LEU A 92 8.32 -8.14 11.54
C LEU A 92 8.38 -9.47 10.77
N VAL A 93 7.94 -10.53 11.41
CA VAL A 93 7.59 -11.77 10.72
C VAL A 93 6.22 -12.25 11.19
N ILE A 94 5.41 -12.70 10.25
CA ILE A 94 4.11 -13.33 10.48
C ILE A 94 4.19 -14.75 9.94
N ARG A 95 3.95 -15.74 10.79
CA ARG A 95 4.06 -17.16 10.45
C ARG A 95 2.70 -17.83 10.48
N THR A 96 2.42 -18.61 9.45
CA THR A 96 1.30 -19.53 9.38
C THR A 96 1.84 -20.96 9.32
N ASP A 97 0.97 -21.96 9.30
CA ASP A 97 1.33 -23.37 9.11
C ASP A 97 2.14 -23.60 7.82
N ARG A 98 1.83 -22.88 6.74
CA ARG A 98 2.40 -23.11 5.40
C ARG A 98 3.36 -22.04 4.92
N HIS A 99 3.24 -20.80 5.41
CA HIS A 99 4.01 -19.66 4.91
C HIS A 99 4.51 -18.76 6.04
N SER A 100 5.60 -18.06 5.76
CA SER A 100 6.09 -16.96 6.58
C SER A 100 6.23 -15.71 5.72
N ALA A 101 5.71 -14.58 6.23
CA ALA A 101 5.81 -13.28 5.62
C ALA A 101 6.75 -12.41 6.46
N PHE A 102 7.83 -11.96 5.87
CA PHE A 102 8.86 -11.15 6.52
C PHE A 102 8.83 -9.71 6.01
N LEU A 103 8.83 -8.74 6.90
CA LEU A 103 9.07 -7.34 6.60
C LEU A 103 10.48 -6.94 7.00
N TYR A 104 11.25 -6.46 6.05
CA TYR A 104 12.61 -5.99 6.24
C TYR A 104 12.74 -4.49 6.02
N SER A 105 13.63 -3.84 6.78
CA SER A 105 14.12 -2.47 6.58
C SER A 105 13.03 -1.38 6.49
N ALA A 106 11.79 -1.66 6.87
CA ALA A 106 10.77 -0.64 7.03
C ALA A 106 10.99 0.10 8.34
N SER A 107 10.78 1.42 8.33
CA SER A 107 10.91 2.28 9.52
C SER A 107 9.58 2.91 9.96
N ASP A 108 8.53 2.73 9.17
CA ASP A 108 7.18 3.21 9.46
C ASP A 108 6.25 2.01 9.61
N ILE A 109 6.22 1.49 10.84
CA ILE A 109 5.39 0.36 11.25
C ILE A 109 4.70 0.76 12.55
N GLN A 110 3.40 0.54 12.63
CA GLN A 110 2.58 0.85 13.80
C GLN A 110 1.56 -0.27 14.03
N VAL A 111 1.25 -0.52 15.29
CA VAL A 111 0.11 -1.33 15.70
C VAL A 111 -0.92 -0.39 16.32
N LEU A 112 -2.15 -0.45 15.87
CA LEU A 112 -3.22 0.43 16.33
C LEU A 112 -4.56 -0.28 16.31
N LYS A 113 -5.53 0.25 17.06
CA LYS A 113 -6.91 -0.22 16.98
C LYS A 113 -7.45 -0.01 15.57
N THR A 114 -8.09 -1.02 14.99
CA THR A 114 -8.66 -0.96 13.63
C THR A 114 -9.62 0.21 13.47
N ALA A 115 -10.41 0.52 14.52
CA ALA A 115 -11.30 1.67 14.55
C ALA A 115 -10.57 3.03 14.36
N ASN A 116 -9.30 3.11 14.72
CA ASN A 116 -8.50 4.33 14.62
C ASN A 116 -7.79 4.49 13.26
N LEU A 117 -7.91 3.53 12.33
CA LEU A 117 -7.31 3.63 11.00
C LEU A 117 -7.76 4.89 10.25
N ALA A 118 -9.02 5.26 10.34
CA ALA A 118 -9.57 6.45 9.67
C ALA A 118 -8.95 7.77 10.18
N SER A 119 -8.54 7.82 11.45
CA SER A 119 -7.89 8.98 12.07
C SER A 119 -6.36 8.94 12.03
N HIS A 120 -5.76 7.89 11.46
CA HIS A 120 -4.31 7.77 11.36
C HIS A 120 -3.71 8.96 10.59
N PRO A 121 -2.63 9.60 11.07
CA PRO A 121 -2.10 10.86 10.52
C PRO A 121 -1.77 10.84 9.02
N PHE A 122 -1.37 9.69 8.49
CA PHE A 122 -1.13 9.49 7.07
C PHE A 122 -2.43 9.14 6.33
N LEU A 123 -3.19 8.14 6.80
CA LEU A 123 -4.36 7.61 6.09
C LEU A 123 -5.51 8.63 5.98
N SER A 124 -5.69 9.47 7.01
CA SER A 124 -6.73 10.51 7.04
C SER A 124 -6.51 11.65 6.02
N LYS A 125 -5.29 11.79 5.52
CA LYS A 125 -4.93 12.83 4.54
C LYS A 125 -4.96 12.34 3.10
N LEU A 126 -5.18 11.04 2.88
CA LEU A 126 -5.22 10.47 1.54
C LEU A 126 -6.47 10.94 0.80
N GLY A 127 -6.27 11.35 -0.45
CA GLY A 127 -7.34 11.51 -1.42
C GLY A 127 -7.85 10.17 -1.94
N PRO A 128 -8.72 10.19 -2.98
CA PRO A 128 -9.17 8.97 -3.64
C PRO A 128 -8.01 8.06 -3.99
N ASP A 129 -8.12 6.76 -3.71
CA ASP A 129 -7.08 5.79 -4.05
C ASP A 129 -7.16 5.45 -5.54
N ALA A 130 -6.08 5.67 -6.28
CA ALA A 130 -6.02 5.39 -7.72
C ALA A 130 -6.36 3.93 -8.08
N LEU A 131 -6.20 3.00 -7.13
CA LEU A 131 -6.53 1.57 -7.28
C LEU A 131 -7.72 1.13 -6.43
N GLY A 132 -8.40 2.09 -5.80
CA GLY A 132 -9.61 1.84 -5.02
C GLY A 132 -10.80 1.52 -5.94
N ASN A 133 -11.52 0.44 -5.64
CA ASN A 133 -12.71 0.04 -6.42
C ASN A 133 -13.83 1.10 -6.36
N ALA A 134 -13.87 1.93 -5.33
CA ALA A 134 -14.86 2.98 -5.13
C ALA A 134 -14.48 4.31 -5.79
N THR A 135 -13.24 4.50 -6.24
CA THR A 135 -12.77 5.75 -6.83
C THR A 135 -13.39 5.96 -8.21
N THR A 136 -14.10 7.07 -8.36
CA THR A 136 -14.81 7.42 -9.59
C THR A 136 -14.15 8.61 -10.31
N LYS A 137 -14.42 8.72 -11.62
CA LYS A 137 -13.99 9.88 -12.43
C LYS A 137 -14.52 11.20 -11.84
N ASN A 138 -15.78 11.22 -11.40
CA ASN A 138 -16.40 12.43 -10.86
C ASN A 138 -15.75 12.87 -9.54
N GLU A 139 -15.35 11.94 -8.71
CA GLU A 139 -14.63 12.22 -7.46
C GLU A 139 -13.26 12.88 -7.74
N VAL A 140 -12.48 12.32 -8.68
CA VAL A 140 -11.18 12.87 -9.07
C VAL A 140 -11.33 14.25 -9.74
N LEU A 141 -12.36 14.43 -10.60
CA LEU A 141 -12.70 15.74 -11.18
C LEU A 141 -13.08 16.75 -10.10
N GLY A 142 -13.90 16.37 -9.13
CA GLY A 142 -14.28 17.22 -8.00
C GLY A 142 -13.04 17.68 -7.21
N GLN A 143 -12.10 16.77 -6.96
CA GLN A 143 -10.81 17.11 -6.36
C GLN A 143 -10.05 18.13 -7.20
N LEU A 144 -9.89 17.89 -8.51
CA LEU A 144 -9.15 18.75 -9.42
C LEU A 144 -9.73 20.17 -9.44
N MET A 145 -11.06 20.32 -9.44
CA MET A 145 -11.76 21.61 -9.49
C MET A 145 -11.84 22.31 -8.12
N SER A 146 -11.45 21.64 -7.05
CA SER A 146 -11.48 22.21 -5.69
C SER A 146 -10.53 23.41 -5.55
N LYS A 147 -10.83 24.30 -4.60
CA LYS A 147 -9.98 25.47 -4.30
C LYS A 147 -8.54 25.08 -3.96
N ARG A 148 -8.34 23.90 -3.35
CA ARG A 148 -7.05 23.38 -2.92
C ARG A 148 -6.16 22.99 -4.10
N PHE A 149 -6.72 22.50 -5.21
CA PHE A 149 -5.95 21.83 -6.25
C PHE A 149 -5.98 22.52 -7.62
N ARG A 150 -7.05 23.25 -7.96
CA ARG A 150 -7.33 23.81 -9.30
C ARG A 150 -6.25 24.72 -9.91
N LYS A 151 -5.36 25.28 -9.07
CA LYS A 151 -4.30 26.20 -9.54
C LYS A 151 -2.92 25.53 -9.58
N ARG A 152 -2.83 24.25 -9.29
CA ARG A 152 -1.55 23.53 -9.23
C ARG A 152 -1.26 22.82 -10.57
N SER A 153 0.03 22.68 -10.90
CA SER A 153 0.43 21.93 -12.08
C SER A 153 0.08 20.46 -11.93
N LEU A 154 -0.28 19.80 -13.02
CA LEU A 154 -0.67 18.40 -13.02
C LEU A 154 0.44 17.48 -12.52
N GLY A 155 1.69 17.78 -12.90
CA GLY A 155 2.86 17.02 -12.40
C GLY A 155 3.03 17.08 -10.88
N ALA A 156 2.70 18.22 -10.24
CA ALA A 156 2.72 18.35 -8.78
C ALA A 156 1.52 17.65 -8.12
N LEU A 157 0.34 17.72 -8.76
CA LEU A 157 -0.87 17.06 -8.26
C LEU A 157 -0.73 15.55 -8.23
N LEU A 158 -0.18 14.94 -9.28
CA LEU A 158 0.00 13.49 -9.37
C LEU A 158 0.98 12.92 -8.32
N LEU A 159 1.76 13.76 -7.65
CA LEU A 159 2.60 13.37 -6.52
C LEU A 159 1.94 13.61 -5.15
N ASP A 160 0.90 14.42 -5.10
CA ASP A 160 0.21 14.77 -3.87
C ASP A 160 -0.75 13.62 -3.47
N GLN A 161 -0.40 12.88 -2.43
CA GLN A 161 -1.24 11.78 -1.96
C GLN A 161 -2.62 12.23 -1.46
N GLY A 162 -2.78 13.50 -1.12
CA GLY A 162 -4.08 14.10 -0.76
C GLY A 162 -4.93 14.45 -1.98
N PHE A 163 -4.34 14.56 -3.17
CA PHE A 163 -5.08 14.72 -4.43
C PHE A 163 -5.53 13.35 -4.93
N ILE A 164 -4.60 12.42 -5.10
CA ILE A 164 -4.86 11.04 -5.47
C ILE A 164 -3.81 10.13 -4.82
N ALA A 165 -4.25 9.14 -4.07
CA ALA A 165 -3.36 8.26 -3.35
C ALA A 165 -2.80 7.15 -4.25
N GLY A 166 -1.58 6.70 -3.94
CA GLY A 166 -0.93 5.57 -4.60
C GLY A 166 0.07 5.93 -5.69
N LEU A 167 -0.04 7.13 -6.29
CA LEU A 167 0.87 7.56 -7.35
C LEU A 167 2.22 8.04 -6.79
N GLY A 168 3.28 7.82 -7.53
CA GLY A 168 4.61 8.34 -7.25
C GLY A 168 5.32 8.78 -8.52
N ASN A 169 6.65 8.87 -8.47
CA ASN A 169 7.42 9.47 -9.56
C ASN A 169 7.30 8.72 -10.88
N TYR A 170 7.38 7.37 -10.84
CA TYR A 170 7.33 6.63 -12.09
C TYR A 170 5.92 6.64 -12.70
N LEU A 171 4.87 6.38 -11.88
CA LEU A 171 3.49 6.44 -12.38
C LEU A 171 3.11 7.83 -12.90
N ARG A 172 3.53 8.90 -12.21
CA ARG A 172 3.37 10.25 -12.72
C ARG A 172 3.96 10.40 -14.12
N SER A 173 5.20 9.94 -14.30
CA SER A 173 5.90 10.07 -15.60
C SER A 173 5.21 9.25 -16.69
N GLU A 174 4.82 8.02 -16.38
CA GLU A 174 4.06 7.15 -17.29
C GLU A 174 2.70 7.76 -17.67
N ILE A 175 1.95 8.24 -16.68
CA ILE A 175 0.64 8.87 -16.91
C ILE A 175 0.77 10.09 -17.81
N LEU A 176 1.71 10.97 -17.52
CA LEU A 176 1.94 12.18 -18.32
C LEU A 176 2.41 11.86 -19.74
N PHE A 177 3.27 10.87 -19.90
CA PHE A 177 3.76 10.41 -21.19
C PHE A 177 2.62 9.83 -22.04
N PHE A 178 1.88 8.84 -21.52
CA PHE A 178 0.78 8.21 -22.26
C PHE A 178 -0.40 9.15 -22.52
N ALA A 179 -0.58 10.15 -21.66
CA ALA A 179 -1.61 11.17 -21.86
C ALA A 179 -1.27 12.17 -22.96
N GLY A 180 -0.03 12.21 -23.46
CA GLY A 180 0.41 13.30 -24.29
C GLY A 180 0.14 14.64 -23.61
N ALA A 181 0.59 14.81 -22.36
CA ALA A 181 0.10 15.83 -21.41
C ALA A 181 0.15 17.28 -21.94
N PHE A 182 0.92 17.53 -23.00
CA PHE A 182 0.95 18.79 -23.73
C PHE A 182 -0.20 18.91 -24.75
N ILE A 183 -0.96 17.84 -25.03
CA ILE A 183 -1.92 17.76 -26.13
C ILE A 183 -3.36 17.57 -25.62
N ASN A 184 -3.61 16.79 -24.55
CA ASN A 184 -4.98 16.50 -24.09
C ASN A 184 -5.10 16.23 -22.59
N PRO A 185 -5.51 17.23 -21.79
CA PRO A 185 -5.72 17.07 -20.34
C PRO A 185 -6.77 16.01 -19.97
N ALA A 186 -7.78 15.77 -20.82
CA ALA A 186 -8.84 14.78 -20.54
C ALA A 186 -8.32 13.34 -20.55
N THR A 187 -7.31 13.04 -21.39
CA THR A 187 -6.67 11.72 -21.44
C THR A 187 -5.89 11.43 -20.16
N VAL A 188 -5.26 12.44 -19.56
CA VAL A 188 -4.57 12.32 -18.26
C VAL A 188 -5.52 11.83 -17.18
N LEU A 189 -6.73 12.38 -17.14
CA LEU A 189 -7.73 11.99 -16.15
C LEU A 189 -8.16 10.52 -16.29
N LEU A 190 -8.31 10.04 -17.52
CA LEU A 190 -8.67 8.64 -17.79
C LEU A 190 -7.59 7.68 -17.29
N LEU A 191 -6.33 8.01 -17.50
CA LEU A 191 -5.18 7.19 -17.07
C LEU A 191 -4.95 7.22 -15.55
N ILE A 192 -5.30 8.32 -14.89
CA ILE A 192 -5.29 8.41 -13.43
C ILE A 192 -6.27 7.41 -12.79
N ILE A 193 -7.45 7.24 -13.40
CA ILE A 193 -8.53 6.40 -12.86
C ILE A 193 -8.31 4.91 -13.16
N LYS A 194 -7.54 4.58 -14.19
CA LYS A 194 -7.24 3.20 -14.57
C LYS A 194 -5.73 2.97 -14.72
N PRO A 195 -4.92 3.17 -13.66
CA PRO A 195 -3.47 2.96 -13.75
C PRO A 195 -3.08 1.50 -14.05
N ALA A 196 -3.98 0.54 -13.82
CA ALA A 196 -3.80 -0.85 -14.23
C ALA A 196 -3.62 -1.03 -15.75
N LEU A 197 -4.13 -0.12 -16.58
CA LEU A 197 -3.92 -0.13 -18.03
C LEU A 197 -2.48 0.18 -18.41
N ILE A 198 -1.80 1.04 -17.64
CA ILE A 198 -0.40 1.41 -17.89
C ILE A 198 0.54 0.26 -17.52
N VAL A 199 0.29 -0.40 -16.40
CA VAL A 199 1.11 -1.53 -15.94
C VAL A 199 1.04 -2.74 -16.89
N ASN A 200 -0.08 -2.91 -17.59
CA ASN A 200 -0.24 -3.99 -18.57
C ASN A 200 0.38 -3.62 -19.94
N SER A 201 0.37 -2.34 -20.32
CA SER A 201 0.93 -1.91 -21.61
C SER A 201 2.47 -1.87 -21.59
N SER A 202 3.12 -1.58 -20.46
CA SER A 202 4.58 -1.64 -20.35
C SER A 202 5.15 -3.07 -20.42
N ARG A 203 4.32 -4.12 -20.35
CA ARG A 203 4.72 -5.51 -20.65
C ARG A 203 4.63 -5.89 -22.13
N LEU A 204 4.08 -5.03 -22.97
CA LEU A 204 3.96 -5.24 -24.42
C LEU A 204 5.07 -4.56 -25.23
N LEU A 205 6.00 -3.87 -24.56
CA LEU A 205 7.10 -3.13 -25.18
C LEU A 205 8.49 -3.65 -24.77
N ILE A 206 8.60 -4.89 -24.26
CA ILE A 206 9.88 -5.60 -24.08
C ILE A 206 9.82 -6.95 -24.81
#